data_33679893225e0b7e45223c2b946d0007
#
_entry.id   33679893225e0b7e45223c2b946d0007
#
_cell.length_a   1.000
_cell.length_b   1.000
_cell.length_c   1.000
_cell.angle_alpha   90.00
_cell.angle_beta   90.00
_cell.angle_gamma   90.00
#
_symmetry.space_group_name_H-M   'P 1'
#
loop_
_entity.id
_entity.type
_entity.pdbx_description
1 polymer ?
#
loop_
_entity_poly.entity_id
_entity_poly.type
_entity_poly.pdbx_seq_one_letter_code
_entity_poly.pdbx_strand_id
1 'polypeptide(L)'
;MRRMYESTGQIRNLLGRKIKMKIRKLETGEKLNTRKLYEEVFSEDSKDFVDYYYEEKVKDNQIYVVEEDGEIQAMLHLNPYELAVNGSRKDVNYIVAVATRKSYRKRGFMAGMLKQALNDMYADGETFTFLMPASESIYLPFDFRTVYEQNRAYYDPEAEVEEGTDVT
;
A
#
# COMPACT_ATOMS: atom_id res chain seq x y z
N MET A 1 -18.54 -10.07 -20.81
CA MET A 1 -18.61 -8.60 -20.90
C MET A 1 -18.52 -8.04 -19.47
N ARG A 2 -17.29 -7.85 -18.92
CA ARG A 2 -17.08 -7.28 -17.59
C ARG A 2 -17.23 -5.76 -17.67
N ARG A 3 -18.21 -5.20 -16.96
CA ARG A 3 -18.34 -3.75 -16.82
C ARG A 3 -17.15 -3.23 -15.99
N MET A 4 -16.36 -2.35 -16.58
CA MET A 4 -15.40 -1.53 -15.85
C MET A 4 -16.20 -0.64 -14.89
N TYR A 5 -16.07 -0.89 -13.58
CA TYR A 5 -16.57 0.01 -12.56
C TYR A 5 -15.58 1.17 -12.42
N GLU A 6 -15.87 2.28 -13.08
CA GLU A 6 -15.23 3.56 -12.75
C GLU A 6 -15.92 4.13 -11.52
N SER A 7 -15.30 4.02 -10.35
CA SER A 7 -15.81 4.72 -9.18
C SER A 7 -15.30 6.16 -9.22
N THR A 8 -16.22 7.08 -9.29
CA THR A 8 -15.96 8.51 -9.28
C THR A 8 -16.10 9.05 -7.86
N GLY A 9 -15.00 9.13 -7.12
CA GLY A 9 -14.95 9.87 -5.85
C GLY A 9 -15.07 11.38 -6.11
N GLN A 10 -16.03 12.06 -5.45
CA GLN A 10 -16.16 13.51 -5.52
C GLN A 10 -15.41 14.15 -4.36
N ILE A 11 -14.39 14.94 -4.66
CA ILE A 11 -13.66 15.76 -3.68
C ILE A 11 -13.87 17.23 -4.01
N ARG A 12 -14.00 18.07 -2.97
CA ARG A 12 -14.02 19.54 -3.13
C ARG A 12 -12.62 20.09 -2.92
N ASN A 13 -12.13 20.91 -3.85
CA ASN A 13 -10.89 21.66 -3.64
C ASN A 13 -11.14 22.88 -2.74
N LEU A 14 -10.06 23.61 -2.38
CA LEU A 14 -10.10 24.84 -1.58
C LEU A 14 -10.98 25.97 -2.17
N LEU A 15 -11.39 25.85 -3.44
CA LEU A 15 -12.27 26.78 -4.15
C LEU A 15 -13.71 26.24 -4.31
N GLY A 16 -14.07 25.13 -3.63
CA GLY A 16 -15.40 24.53 -3.70
C GLY A 16 -15.74 23.82 -5.02
N ARG A 17 -14.81 23.72 -5.96
CA ARG A 17 -15.01 22.99 -7.22
C ARG A 17 -14.95 21.49 -6.98
N LYS A 18 -15.93 20.75 -7.50
CA LYS A 18 -15.91 19.28 -7.55
C LYS A 18 -14.82 18.85 -8.51
N ILE A 19 -13.73 18.27 -7.99
CA ILE A 19 -12.74 17.58 -8.80
C ILE A 19 -13.22 16.14 -8.95
N LYS A 20 -13.36 15.69 -10.18
CA LYS A 20 -13.63 14.29 -10.49
C LYS A 20 -12.30 13.54 -10.41
N MET A 21 -12.00 12.97 -9.23
CA MET A 21 -10.85 12.10 -9.08
C MET A 21 -11.11 10.81 -9.86
N LYS A 22 -10.22 10.48 -10.79
CA LYS A 22 -10.25 9.20 -11.50
C LYS A 22 -9.28 8.23 -10.83
N ILE A 23 -9.84 7.25 -10.13
CA ILE A 23 -9.07 6.13 -9.58
C ILE A 23 -9.22 4.97 -10.56
N ARG A 24 -8.12 4.32 -10.89
CA ARG A 24 -8.14 3.09 -11.69
C ARG A 24 -7.15 2.06 -11.17
N LYS A 25 -7.46 0.80 -11.45
CA LYS A 25 -6.53 -0.31 -11.29
C LYS A 25 -5.67 -0.40 -12.55
N LEU A 26 -4.35 -0.59 -12.39
CA LEU A 26 -3.42 -0.75 -13.50
C LEU A 26 -3.53 -2.15 -14.11
N GLU A 27 -3.39 -2.21 -15.42
CA GLU A 27 -3.18 -3.47 -16.14
C GLU A 27 -1.73 -3.96 -15.93
N THR A 28 -1.49 -5.26 -16.17
CA THR A 28 -0.19 -5.88 -15.91
C THR A 28 0.97 -5.15 -16.58
N GLY A 29 0.81 -4.71 -17.83
CA GLY A 29 1.86 -4.00 -18.58
C GLY A 29 2.12 -2.56 -18.13
N GLU A 30 1.27 -2.00 -17.29
CA GLU A 30 1.35 -0.60 -16.83
C GLU A 30 2.02 -0.46 -15.44
N LYS A 31 2.15 -1.55 -14.70
CA LYS A 31 2.56 -1.53 -13.29
C LYS A 31 3.92 -0.86 -13.08
N LEU A 32 4.85 -1.01 -14.01
CA LEU A 32 6.17 -0.37 -13.96
C LEU A 32 6.09 1.16 -14.01
N ASN A 33 5.01 1.75 -14.49
CA ASN A 33 4.83 3.20 -14.52
C ASN A 33 4.77 3.83 -13.12
N THR A 34 4.54 3.03 -12.07
CA THR A 34 4.53 3.51 -10.69
C THR A 34 5.94 3.66 -10.10
N ARG A 35 6.97 3.06 -10.71
CA ARG A 35 8.33 3.04 -10.19
C ARG A 35 8.89 4.44 -9.92
N LYS A 36 8.68 5.38 -10.84
CA LYS A 36 9.14 6.77 -10.68
C LYS A 36 8.60 7.41 -9.39
N LEU A 37 7.29 7.21 -9.11
CA LEU A 37 6.67 7.74 -7.90
C LEU A 37 7.15 6.99 -6.65
N TYR A 38 7.39 5.69 -6.76
CA TYR A 38 7.95 4.88 -5.67
C TYR A 38 9.31 5.44 -5.23
N GLU A 39 10.26 5.56 -6.15
CA GLU A 39 11.61 6.06 -5.89
C GLU A 39 11.62 7.52 -5.37
N GLU A 40 10.65 8.36 -5.83
CA GLU A 40 10.49 9.73 -5.33
C GLU A 40 10.06 9.78 -3.86
N VAL A 41 9.16 8.87 -3.44
CA VAL A 41 8.52 8.92 -2.11
C VAL A 41 9.25 8.07 -1.08
N PHE A 42 9.83 6.94 -1.49
CA PHE A 42 10.56 5.97 -0.65
C PHE A 42 12.06 6.02 -0.98
N SER A 43 12.62 7.22 -0.92
CA SER A 43 14.01 7.49 -1.33
C SER A 43 15.06 6.84 -0.41
N GLU A 44 14.66 6.35 0.75
CA GLU A 44 15.50 5.58 1.68
C GLU A 44 15.68 4.11 1.27
N ASP A 45 14.81 3.59 0.41
CA ASP A 45 14.93 2.22 -0.08
C ASP A 45 16.13 2.09 -1.03
N SER A 46 16.93 1.05 -0.85
CA SER A 46 18.08 0.81 -1.72
C SER A 46 17.64 0.48 -3.15
N LYS A 47 18.51 0.81 -4.11
CA LYS A 47 18.26 0.47 -5.53
C LYS A 47 17.99 -1.03 -5.72
N ASP A 48 18.76 -1.89 -5.06
CA ASP A 48 18.65 -3.35 -5.18
C ASP A 48 17.29 -3.83 -4.65
N PHE A 49 16.80 -3.24 -3.55
CA PHE A 49 15.46 -3.53 -3.04
C PHE A 49 14.37 -3.09 -4.02
N VAL A 50 14.47 -1.89 -4.59
CA VAL A 50 13.50 -1.39 -5.55
C VAL A 50 13.51 -2.24 -6.83
N ASP A 51 14.68 -2.62 -7.33
CA ASP A 51 14.80 -3.53 -8.48
C ASP A 51 14.11 -4.87 -8.19
N TYR A 52 14.42 -5.52 -7.06
CA TYR A 52 13.78 -6.74 -6.64
C TYR A 52 12.24 -6.59 -6.52
N TYR A 53 11.77 -5.50 -5.89
CA TYR A 53 10.35 -5.27 -5.71
C TYR A 53 9.61 -5.18 -7.05
N TYR A 54 10.15 -4.42 -8.00
CA TYR A 54 9.53 -4.25 -9.31
C TYR A 54 9.73 -5.43 -10.25
N GLU A 55 10.79 -6.21 -10.09
CA GLU A 55 11.04 -7.41 -10.87
C GLU A 55 10.24 -8.61 -10.37
N GLU A 56 10.02 -8.75 -9.05
CA GLU A 56 9.42 -9.93 -8.47
C GLU A 56 8.03 -9.67 -7.87
N LYS A 57 7.90 -8.70 -6.95
CA LYS A 57 6.66 -8.48 -6.19
C LYS A 57 5.55 -7.81 -7.00
N VAL A 58 5.90 -6.97 -7.95
CA VAL A 58 4.93 -6.27 -8.80
C VAL A 58 4.23 -7.20 -9.79
N LYS A 59 4.76 -8.40 -10.06
CA LYS A 59 4.18 -9.36 -11.02
C LYS A 59 2.74 -9.74 -10.68
N ASP A 60 2.48 -10.07 -9.43
CA ASP A 60 1.20 -10.62 -8.95
C ASP A 60 0.34 -9.64 -8.15
N ASN A 61 0.87 -8.46 -7.80
CA ASN A 61 0.13 -7.46 -7.05
C ASN A 61 -0.95 -6.76 -7.89
N GLN A 62 -1.84 -6.06 -7.19
CA GLN A 62 -2.81 -5.14 -7.80
C GLN A 62 -2.41 -3.71 -7.43
N ILE A 63 -2.49 -2.79 -8.39
CA ILE A 63 -2.09 -1.41 -8.14
C ILE A 63 -3.23 -0.46 -8.50
N TYR A 64 -3.63 0.37 -7.54
CA TYR A 64 -4.55 1.48 -7.73
C TYR A 64 -3.77 2.78 -7.88
N VAL A 65 -4.18 3.61 -8.82
CA VAL A 65 -3.54 4.90 -9.07
C VAL A 65 -4.54 6.02 -9.24
N VAL A 66 -4.07 7.23 -8.99
CA VAL A 66 -4.70 8.48 -9.44
C VAL A 66 -3.75 9.13 -10.44
N GLU A 67 -4.27 9.39 -11.62
CA GLU A 67 -3.56 10.11 -12.68
C GLU A 67 -4.11 11.53 -12.81
N GLU A 68 -3.22 12.50 -12.84
CA GLU A 68 -3.47 13.89 -13.19
C GLU A 68 -2.30 14.41 -14.03
N ASP A 69 -2.57 15.29 -14.96
CA ASP A 69 -1.56 15.92 -15.83
C ASP A 69 -0.71 14.90 -16.62
N GLY A 70 -1.30 13.74 -16.94
CA GLY A 70 -0.63 12.68 -17.72
C GLY A 70 0.39 11.85 -16.92
N GLU A 71 0.46 12.01 -15.62
CA GLU A 71 1.35 11.26 -14.74
C GLU A 71 0.60 10.63 -13.56
N ILE A 72 1.16 9.55 -13.00
CA ILE A 72 0.68 8.95 -11.75
C ILE A 72 1.09 9.88 -10.60
N GLN A 73 0.10 10.42 -9.88
CA GLN A 73 0.29 11.33 -8.76
C GLN A 73 0.09 10.65 -7.40
N ALA A 74 -0.62 9.53 -7.39
CA ALA A 74 -0.76 8.71 -6.20
C ALA A 74 -0.90 7.24 -6.57
N MET A 75 -0.46 6.35 -5.68
CA MET A 75 -0.53 4.91 -5.84
C MET A 75 -0.80 4.21 -4.52
N LEU A 76 -1.37 3.00 -4.61
CA LEU A 76 -1.57 2.05 -3.53
C LEU A 76 -1.40 0.65 -4.13
N HIS A 77 -0.53 -0.17 -3.55
CA HIS A 77 -0.30 -1.53 -3.98
C HIS A 77 -0.96 -2.52 -3.02
N LEU A 78 -1.51 -3.59 -3.57
CA LEU A 78 -2.04 -4.75 -2.85
C LEU A 78 -1.18 -5.95 -3.21
N ASN A 79 -0.40 -6.44 -2.25
CA ASN A 79 0.40 -7.64 -2.43
C ASN A 79 -0.36 -8.84 -1.87
N PRO A 80 -0.58 -9.91 -2.66
CA PRO A 80 -1.26 -11.11 -2.19
C PRO A 80 -0.40 -11.88 -1.19
N TYR A 81 -1.04 -12.37 -0.13
CA TYR A 81 -0.46 -13.23 0.89
C TYR A 81 -1.41 -14.35 1.27
N GLU A 82 -0.86 -15.52 1.52
CA GLU A 82 -1.56 -16.61 2.19
C GLU A 82 -1.18 -16.58 3.68
N LEU A 83 -2.16 -16.41 4.54
CA LEU A 83 -1.97 -16.39 5.99
C LEU A 83 -2.69 -17.55 6.65
N ALA A 84 -2.07 -18.14 7.69
CA ALA A 84 -2.72 -19.09 8.58
C ALA A 84 -3.38 -18.35 9.75
N VAL A 85 -4.71 -18.39 9.80
CA VAL A 85 -5.50 -17.74 10.87
C VAL A 85 -6.37 -18.78 11.53
N ASN A 86 -6.16 -19.02 12.83
CA ASN A 86 -6.91 -20.02 13.61
C ASN A 86 -6.96 -21.40 12.92
N GLY A 87 -5.82 -21.84 12.37
CA GLY A 87 -5.71 -23.14 11.69
C GLY A 87 -6.31 -23.21 10.27
N SER A 88 -6.82 -22.10 9.76
CA SER A 88 -7.37 -22.01 8.39
C SER A 88 -6.47 -21.11 7.53
N ARG A 89 -6.30 -21.49 6.27
CA ARG A 89 -5.62 -20.63 5.28
C ARG A 89 -6.56 -19.54 4.79
N LYS A 90 -6.04 -18.34 4.64
CA LYS A 90 -6.73 -17.16 4.14
C LYS A 90 -5.87 -16.46 3.10
N ASP A 91 -6.43 -16.29 1.90
CA ASP A 91 -5.85 -15.42 0.90
C ASP A 91 -6.29 -13.99 1.21
N VAL A 92 -5.31 -13.11 1.39
CA VAL A 92 -5.53 -11.72 1.79
C VAL A 92 -4.55 -10.82 1.06
N ASN A 93 -4.90 -9.57 0.92
CA ASN A 93 -4.01 -8.56 0.37
C ASN A 93 -3.34 -7.73 1.47
N TYR A 94 -2.02 -7.57 1.37
CA TYR A 94 -1.23 -6.64 2.17
C TYR A 94 -1.19 -5.28 1.46
N ILE A 95 -1.65 -4.24 2.14
CA ILE A 95 -1.61 -2.87 1.60
C ILE A 95 -0.20 -2.31 1.82
N VAL A 96 0.46 -1.93 0.74
CA VAL A 96 1.85 -1.43 0.75
C VAL A 96 2.04 -0.33 -0.28
N ALA A 97 3.16 0.36 -0.24
CA ALA A 97 3.54 1.42 -1.18
C ALA A 97 2.44 2.47 -1.39
N VAL A 98 1.79 2.87 -0.29
CA VAL A 98 0.77 3.93 -0.34
C VAL A 98 1.47 5.28 -0.42
N ALA A 99 1.47 5.88 -1.59
CA ALA A 99 2.19 7.10 -1.86
C ALA A 99 1.32 8.16 -2.55
N THR A 100 1.61 9.41 -2.25
CA THR A 100 1.06 10.57 -2.97
C THR A 100 2.16 11.59 -3.13
N ARG A 101 2.42 12.02 -4.36
CA ARG A 101 3.40 13.06 -4.69
C ARG A 101 3.16 14.30 -3.84
N LYS A 102 4.22 14.89 -3.32
CA LYS A 102 4.16 15.97 -2.32
C LYS A 102 3.22 17.12 -2.71
N SER A 103 3.27 17.57 -3.98
CA SER A 103 2.41 18.65 -4.52
C SER A 103 0.93 18.29 -4.65
N TYR A 104 0.59 16.99 -4.55
CA TYR A 104 -0.78 16.47 -4.68
C TYR A 104 -1.36 15.95 -3.37
N ARG A 105 -0.61 16.06 -2.26
CA ARG A 105 -1.08 15.67 -0.91
C ARG A 105 -2.25 16.56 -0.46
N LYS A 106 -3.01 16.06 0.52
CA LYS A 106 -4.21 16.74 1.10
C LYS A 106 -5.36 16.96 0.12
N ARG A 107 -5.33 16.30 -1.06
CA ARG A 107 -6.44 16.32 -2.03
C ARG A 107 -7.35 15.09 -1.91
N GLY A 108 -7.14 14.21 -0.91
CA GLY A 108 -7.94 13.02 -0.65
C GLY A 108 -7.64 11.81 -1.54
N PHE A 109 -6.56 11.84 -2.33
CA PHE A 109 -6.21 10.76 -3.25
C PHE A 109 -6.00 9.43 -2.51
N MET A 110 -5.19 9.43 -1.44
CA MET A 110 -4.99 8.25 -0.60
C MET A 110 -6.31 7.70 -0.06
N ALA A 111 -7.15 8.54 0.51
CA ALA A 111 -8.44 8.14 1.05
C ALA A 111 -9.38 7.54 -0.01
N GLY A 112 -9.38 8.10 -1.21
CA GLY A 112 -10.17 7.59 -2.33
C GLY A 112 -9.69 6.22 -2.78
N MET A 113 -8.38 6.05 -3.00
CA MET A 113 -7.80 4.77 -3.40
C MET A 113 -8.02 3.68 -2.34
N LEU A 114 -7.81 4.02 -1.06
CA LEU A 114 -7.99 3.07 0.03
C LEU A 114 -9.45 2.59 0.12
N LYS A 115 -10.43 3.51 0.03
CA LYS A 115 -11.85 3.14 0.00
C LYS A 115 -12.20 2.28 -1.20
N GLN A 116 -11.66 2.59 -2.38
CA GLN A 116 -11.89 1.78 -3.57
C GLN A 116 -11.32 0.37 -3.38
N ALA A 117 -10.06 0.26 -2.93
CA ALA A 117 -9.40 -1.02 -2.70
C ALA A 117 -10.15 -1.87 -1.66
N LEU A 118 -10.58 -1.27 -0.53
CA LEU A 118 -11.37 -1.96 0.49
C LEU A 118 -12.72 -2.47 -0.05
N ASN A 119 -13.41 -1.66 -0.86
CA ASN A 119 -14.67 -2.07 -1.48
C ASN A 119 -14.49 -3.21 -2.48
N ASP A 120 -13.41 -3.16 -3.27
CA ASP A 120 -13.13 -4.21 -4.25
C ASP A 120 -12.74 -5.52 -3.55
N MET A 121 -11.88 -5.48 -2.52
CA MET A 121 -11.54 -6.64 -1.69
C MET A 121 -12.78 -7.24 -1.01
N TYR A 122 -13.67 -6.40 -0.48
CA TYR A 122 -14.94 -6.86 0.10
C TYR A 122 -15.84 -7.54 -0.94
N ALA A 123 -15.95 -6.97 -2.15
CA ALA A 123 -16.72 -7.56 -3.24
C ALA A 123 -16.14 -8.88 -3.75
N ASP A 124 -14.81 -9.04 -3.67
CA ASP A 124 -14.10 -10.27 -4.01
C ASP A 124 -14.16 -11.33 -2.88
N GLY A 125 -14.77 -10.98 -1.73
CA GLY A 125 -14.99 -11.90 -0.59
C GLY A 125 -13.81 -11.99 0.37
N GLU A 126 -12.86 -11.06 0.31
CA GLU A 126 -11.76 -11.00 1.27
C GLU A 126 -12.30 -10.67 2.68
N THR A 127 -11.83 -11.43 3.67
CA THR A 127 -12.34 -11.31 5.04
C THR A 127 -11.68 -10.18 5.84
N PHE A 128 -10.44 -9.85 5.52
CA PHE A 128 -9.68 -8.75 6.11
C PHE A 128 -8.49 -8.40 5.23
N THR A 129 -7.91 -7.26 5.50
CA THR A 129 -6.61 -6.81 4.95
C THR A 129 -5.73 -6.29 6.08
N PHE A 130 -4.45 -6.15 5.83
CA PHE A 130 -3.51 -5.65 6.83
C PHE A 130 -2.45 -4.75 6.19
N LEU A 131 -1.79 -3.97 7.02
CA LEU A 131 -0.69 -3.08 6.61
C LEU A 131 0.25 -2.82 7.80
N MET A 132 1.46 -2.35 7.51
CA MET A 132 2.35 -1.75 8.48
C MET A 132 2.35 -0.23 8.28
N PRO A 133 1.75 0.56 9.20
CA PRO A 133 1.57 1.98 8.99
C PRO A 133 2.85 2.77 9.30
N ALA A 134 3.16 3.79 8.49
CA ALA A 134 4.14 4.81 8.88
C ALA A 134 3.64 5.63 10.09
N SER A 135 2.31 5.78 10.22
CA SER A 135 1.64 6.34 11.40
C SER A 135 0.23 5.77 11.47
N GLU A 136 -0.16 5.25 12.63
CA GLU A 136 -1.50 4.67 12.88
C GLU A 136 -2.63 5.67 12.61
N SER A 137 -2.42 6.93 12.99
CA SER A 137 -3.42 8.00 12.84
C SER A 137 -3.91 8.20 11.41
N ILE A 138 -3.11 7.79 10.41
CA ILE A 138 -3.49 7.87 8.99
C ILE A 138 -4.60 6.89 8.65
N TYR A 139 -4.59 5.70 9.28
CA TYR A 139 -5.47 4.58 8.93
C TYR A 139 -6.64 4.38 9.88
N LEU A 140 -6.60 4.94 11.10
CA LEU A 140 -7.71 4.91 12.06
C LEU A 140 -9.06 5.37 11.47
N PRO A 141 -9.13 6.43 10.62
CA PRO A 141 -10.38 6.87 10.00
C PRO A 141 -11.00 5.86 9.02
N PHE A 142 -10.27 4.79 8.68
CA PHE A 142 -10.71 3.69 7.79
C PHE A 142 -10.92 2.39 8.55
N ASP A 143 -11.12 2.48 9.87
CA ASP A 143 -11.37 1.36 10.78
C ASP A 143 -10.21 0.35 10.92
N PHE A 144 -8.99 0.71 10.52
CA PHE A 144 -7.81 -0.07 10.87
C PHE A 144 -7.55 0.02 12.38
N ARG A 145 -7.12 -1.08 12.96
CA ARG A 145 -6.75 -1.19 14.37
C ARG A 145 -5.43 -1.92 14.50
N THR A 146 -4.61 -1.51 15.45
CA THR A 146 -3.40 -2.22 15.80
C THR A 146 -3.77 -3.56 16.43
N VAL A 147 -3.30 -4.63 15.83
CA VAL A 147 -3.53 -6.00 16.27
C VAL A 147 -2.25 -6.72 16.68
N TYR A 148 -1.11 -6.15 16.32
CA TYR A 148 0.20 -6.70 16.56
C TYR A 148 1.24 -5.59 16.62
N GLU A 149 2.15 -5.67 17.60
CA GLU A 149 3.32 -4.81 17.71
C GLU A 149 4.57 -5.62 17.40
N GLN A 150 5.38 -5.13 16.48
CA GLN A 150 6.64 -5.77 16.15
C GLN A 150 7.70 -5.40 17.17
N ASN A 151 8.28 -6.41 17.81
CA ASN A 151 9.44 -6.21 18.68
C ASN A 151 10.62 -5.70 17.85
N ARG A 152 11.29 -4.67 18.36
CA ARG A 152 12.54 -4.16 17.78
C ARG A 152 13.69 -4.55 18.69
N ALA A 153 14.67 -5.25 18.12
CA ALA A 153 15.96 -5.45 18.76
C ALA A 153 16.95 -4.44 18.17
N TYR A 154 17.70 -3.79 19.04
CA TYR A 154 18.82 -2.95 18.62
C TYR A 154 20.09 -3.78 18.78
N TYR A 155 20.83 -3.93 17.71
CA TYR A 155 22.15 -4.55 17.76
C TYR A 155 23.17 -3.44 18.05
N ASP A 156 23.90 -3.60 19.13
CA ASP A 156 25.06 -2.78 19.43
C ASP A 156 26.31 -3.56 18.96
N PRO A 157 27.00 -3.11 17.91
CA PRO A 157 28.17 -3.80 17.38
C PRO A 157 29.37 -3.78 18.34
N GLU A 158 29.35 -2.92 19.35
CA GLU A 158 30.42 -2.82 20.37
C GLU A 158 30.06 -3.54 21.67
N ALA A 159 28.82 -4.09 21.79
CA ALA A 159 28.44 -4.87 22.95
C ALA A 159 29.22 -6.18 22.97
N GLU A 160 29.91 -6.46 24.08
CA GLU A 160 30.52 -7.77 24.32
C GLU A 160 29.40 -8.83 24.38
N VAL A 161 29.45 -9.78 23.45
CA VAL A 161 28.54 -10.93 23.44
C VAL A 161 29.02 -11.88 24.52
N GLU A 162 28.33 -11.96 25.66
CA GLU A 162 28.52 -13.06 26.59
C GLU A 162 28.21 -14.37 25.84
N GLU A 163 29.20 -15.27 25.78
CA GLU A 163 28.98 -16.61 25.23
C GLU A 163 27.88 -17.29 26.04
N GLY A 164 26.74 -17.49 25.39
CA GLY A 164 25.59 -18.14 25.98
C GLY A 164 25.98 -19.56 26.42
N THR A 165 25.79 -19.87 27.67
CA THR A 165 25.87 -21.24 28.16
C THR A 165 24.87 -22.10 27.45
N ASP A 166 25.34 -23.17 26.82
CA ASP A 166 24.51 -24.16 26.12
C ASP A 166 23.32 -24.58 26.98
N VAL A 167 22.13 -24.32 26.46
CA VAL A 167 20.90 -24.87 27.06
C VAL A 167 20.82 -26.33 26.64
N THR A 168 21.15 -27.20 27.54
CA THR A 168 20.95 -28.66 27.46
C THR A 168 19.47 -29.02 27.49
#